data_43666a9974691609e15a51e58721b4df
#
_entry.id   43666a9974691609e15a51e58721b4df
#
_cell.length_a   1.000
_cell.length_b   1.000
_cell.length_c   1.000
_cell.angle_alpha   90.00
_cell.angle_beta   90.00
_cell.angle_gamma   90.00
#
_symmetry.space_group_name_H-M   'P 1'
#
loop_
_entity.id
_entity.type
_entity.pdbx_description
1 polymer ?
#
loop_
_entity_poly.entity_id
_entity_poly.type
_entity_poly.pdbx_seq_one_letter_code
_entity_poly.pdbx_strand_id
1 'polypeptide(L)'
;MTTLKAESTAIISEVRVKEGDAVSQGAVLLVTELMKMQHEIRSQISGLVQAIHVAPSDEVASGTPLITLLPGDVATEISDASDAERSDLSAYDERMALLEDTARQDAVAKRHTQGGRTARENIADLFDKDSFQEYGALAIAAQRTQRPLEDLTNRTQGDGIICGIGTVNGRRVAAMVVDYMVMAGTQGYNHHRKMDRLIDVATRDSLPIVLFAEGGGGRPNDYDVAPLMSAWLNVTSFSRFAAHKGPKIGIAHGFCFAGNAALFGVCDIRIATKKSWIGMGGPAMIEGGGLGKVAANEIGPSDVQVKTGLLDLLLDDEAAATQATKQILELSLAQTPPDPSLERGESLQNIVPTDRKKAYDMRDAVSAIADPESFLEIGQGFGFGAICGFARVKGRAVGVFANNPLHLGGAIDGDASTKGARFLELCDKWRLPMVTLCDTPGFMVGPDIEEAGQVAKVSRLFVAGSRFSQSLVTVILRKGYGLGAMAMAGGGFSRPVYCCAWPTGEVGAMGLEGAVRLGYRDQLSEIADPKARDIEYRRLVDKLYERGSALNAASLLEFDAVIDPKTTRDVIDKALWSDQAANLKVIN
;
A
#
# COMPACT_ATOMS: atom_id res chain seq x y z
N MET A 1 -17.17 71.99 -14.13
CA MET A 1 -16.31 71.58 -13.01
C MET A 1 -16.91 70.32 -12.38
N THR A 2 -16.12 69.29 -12.20
CA THR A 2 -16.52 68.03 -11.57
C THR A 2 -15.67 67.81 -10.33
N THR A 3 -16.30 67.71 -9.16
CA THR A 3 -15.59 67.44 -7.91
C THR A 3 -15.81 66.01 -7.51
N LEU A 4 -14.71 65.25 -7.46
CA LEU A 4 -14.68 63.88 -6.94
C LEU A 4 -14.77 63.92 -5.42
N LYS A 5 -15.61 63.06 -4.86
CA LYS A 5 -15.83 62.99 -3.41
C LYS A 5 -15.52 61.59 -2.90
N ALA A 6 -15.14 61.45 -1.65
CA ALA A 6 -14.94 60.18 -1.01
C ALA A 6 -16.29 59.38 -0.95
N GLU A 7 -16.29 58.14 -1.36
CA GLU A 7 -17.47 57.27 -1.33
C GLU A 7 -17.71 56.70 0.07
N SER A 8 -16.65 56.53 0.85
CA SER A 8 -16.66 55.99 2.21
C SER A 8 -15.66 56.67 3.10
N THR A 9 -15.74 56.44 4.42
CA THR A 9 -14.67 56.87 5.34
C THR A 9 -13.40 56.13 5.04
N ALA A 10 -12.28 56.85 4.84
CA ALA A 10 -10.97 56.29 4.50
C ALA A 10 -9.84 57.23 4.91
N ILE A 11 -8.62 56.73 4.89
CA ILE A 11 -7.41 57.54 5.03
C ILE A 11 -6.82 57.77 3.64
N ILE A 12 -6.38 58.97 3.33
CA ILE A 12 -5.63 59.26 2.10
C ILE A 12 -4.23 58.70 2.23
N SER A 13 -3.93 57.68 1.44
CA SER A 13 -2.61 57.03 1.45
C SER A 13 -1.61 57.82 0.59
N GLU A 14 -2.01 58.24 -0.61
CA GLU A 14 -1.14 58.92 -1.57
C GLU A 14 -2.00 59.86 -2.46
N VAL A 15 -1.40 60.99 -2.83
CA VAL A 15 -1.94 61.86 -3.89
C VAL A 15 -0.96 61.84 -5.05
N ARG A 16 -1.39 61.37 -6.24
CA ARG A 16 -0.53 61.13 -7.41
C ARG A 16 -0.52 62.24 -8.43
N VAL A 17 -1.31 63.28 -8.20
CA VAL A 17 -1.41 64.43 -9.12
C VAL A 17 -1.17 65.74 -8.38
N LYS A 18 -0.87 66.81 -9.12
CA LYS A 18 -0.74 68.18 -8.62
C LYS A 18 -1.73 69.10 -9.30
N GLU A 19 -2.01 70.22 -8.68
CA GLU A 19 -2.86 71.26 -9.30
C GLU A 19 -2.18 71.74 -10.60
N GLY A 20 -2.95 71.82 -11.67
CA GLY A 20 -2.49 72.11 -13.01
C GLY A 20 -2.16 70.91 -13.87
N ASP A 21 -2.10 69.68 -13.32
CA ASP A 21 -1.83 68.49 -14.11
C ASP A 21 -3.00 68.16 -15.07
N ALA A 22 -2.65 67.78 -16.28
CA ALA A 22 -3.57 67.25 -17.26
C ALA A 22 -3.80 65.75 -17.02
N VAL A 23 -5.03 65.33 -16.85
CA VAL A 23 -5.40 63.93 -16.56
C VAL A 23 -6.40 63.42 -17.58
N SER A 24 -6.21 62.17 -18.05
CA SER A 24 -7.18 61.49 -18.88
C SER A 24 -8.27 60.79 -18.03
N GLN A 25 -9.42 60.49 -18.62
CA GLN A 25 -10.41 59.62 -18.00
C GLN A 25 -9.79 58.27 -17.66
N GLY A 26 -9.98 57.78 -16.43
CA GLY A 26 -9.39 56.57 -15.91
C GLY A 26 -8.02 56.72 -15.22
N ALA A 27 -7.38 57.90 -15.34
CA ALA A 27 -6.08 58.14 -14.64
C ALA A 27 -6.26 58.08 -13.13
N VAL A 28 -5.29 57.49 -12.42
CA VAL A 28 -5.28 57.42 -10.96
C VAL A 28 -4.93 58.76 -10.38
N LEU A 29 -5.77 59.36 -9.58
CA LEU A 29 -5.59 60.67 -9.00
C LEU A 29 -5.01 60.60 -7.58
N LEU A 30 -5.54 59.73 -6.76
CA LEU A 30 -5.10 59.48 -5.40
C LEU A 30 -5.42 58.06 -4.98
N VAL A 31 -4.82 57.62 -3.88
CA VAL A 31 -5.07 56.30 -3.27
C VAL A 31 -5.64 56.53 -1.86
N THR A 32 -6.74 55.87 -1.57
CA THR A 32 -7.34 55.84 -0.23
C THR A 32 -7.08 54.47 0.42
N GLU A 33 -6.96 54.44 1.74
CA GLU A 33 -6.83 53.20 2.50
C GLU A 33 -8.06 53.02 3.41
N LEU A 34 -8.74 51.88 3.26
CA LEU A 34 -9.83 51.46 4.12
C LEU A 34 -9.57 50.01 4.58
N MET A 35 -9.54 49.78 5.89
CA MET A 35 -9.30 48.46 6.49
C MET A 35 -7.97 47.80 5.98
N LYS A 36 -6.93 48.57 5.81
CA LYS A 36 -5.61 48.15 5.26
C LYS A 36 -5.63 47.75 3.78
N MET A 37 -6.70 48.06 3.08
CA MET A 37 -6.80 47.85 1.62
C MET A 37 -6.75 49.20 0.93
N GLN A 38 -5.92 49.28 -0.09
CA GLN A 38 -5.78 50.49 -0.89
C GLN A 38 -6.75 50.48 -2.05
N HIS A 39 -7.43 51.65 -2.26
CA HIS A 39 -8.35 51.88 -3.34
C HIS A 39 -7.92 53.07 -4.17
N GLU A 40 -7.74 52.87 -5.46
CA GLU A 40 -7.39 53.90 -6.40
C GLU A 40 -8.66 54.74 -6.75
N ILE A 41 -8.58 56.04 -6.53
CA ILE A 41 -9.61 56.98 -6.98
C ILE A 41 -9.16 57.50 -8.36
N ARG A 42 -9.95 57.11 -9.36
CA ARG A 42 -9.65 57.41 -10.76
C ARG A 42 -10.48 58.56 -11.29
N SER A 43 -9.93 59.31 -12.23
CA SER A 43 -10.64 60.38 -12.91
C SER A 43 -11.84 59.86 -13.72
N GLN A 44 -13.00 60.47 -13.56
CA GLN A 44 -14.21 60.13 -14.34
C GLN A 44 -14.25 60.87 -15.69
N ILE A 45 -13.42 61.89 -15.88
CA ILE A 45 -13.38 62.71 -17.08
C ILE A 45 -11.95 63.04 -17.46
N SER A 46 -11.71 63.43 -18.72
CA SER A 46 -10.46 64.06 -19.12
C SER A 46 -10.50 65.56 -18.82
N GLY A 47 -9.37 66.15 -18.34
CA GLY A 47 -9.32 67.55 -17.99
C GLY A 47 -8.11 67.96 -17.18
N LEU A 48 -8.15 69.15 -16.58
CA LEU A 48 -7.09 69.69 -15.72
C LEU A 48 -7.47 69.59 -14.24
N VAL A 49 -6.50 69.21 -13.40
CA VAL A 49 -6.66 69.26 -11.93
C VAL A 49 -6.69 70.70 -11.50
N GLN A 50 -7.88 71.19 -11.06
CA GLN A 50 -8.07 72.55 -10.65
C GLN A 50 -7.73 72.80 -9.18
N ALA A 51 -8.11 71.86 -8.30
CA ALA A 51 -7.81 71.94 -6.88
C ALA A 51 -7.74 70.54 -6.24
N ILE A 52 -6.86 70.39 -5.29
CA ILE A 52 -6.73 69.18 -4.44
C ILE A 52 -7.14 69.57 -3.03
N HIS A 53 -8.13 68.89 -2.47
CA HIS A 53 -8.73 69.26 -1.18
C HIS A 53 -8.23 68.41 -0.01
N VAL A 54 -7.35 67.46 -0.26
CA VAL A 54 -6.84 66.50 0.74
C VAL A 54 -5.34 66.28 0.60
N ALA A 55 -4.72 65.92 1.69
CA ALA A 55 -3.30 65.58 1.76
C ALA A 55 -3.09 64.10 2.22
N PRO A 56 -1.95 63.49 1.95
CA PRO A 56 -1.60 62.18 2.52
C PRO A 56 -1.73 62.17 4.04
N SER A 57 -2.31 61.09 4.59
CA SER A 57 -2.67 60.86 6.00
C SER A 57 -3.92 61.57 6.48
N ASP A 58 -4.66 62.32 5.65
CA ASP A 58 -5.96 62.88 6.02
C ASP A 58 -7.02 61.75 6.18
N GLU A 59 -7.81 61.84 7.24
CA GLU A 59 -9.03 61.06 7.41
C GLU A 59 -10.18 61.74 6.71
N VAL A 60 -10.86 61.06 5.80
CA VAL A 60 -12.00 61.62 5.06
C VAL A 60 -13.25 60.80 5.35
N ALA A 61 -14.40 61.48 5.49
CA ALA A 61 -15.70 60.81 5.58
C ALA A 61 -16.36 60.74 4.19
N SER A 62 -17.37 59.88 4.05
CA SER A 62 -18.15 59.82 2.83
C SER A 62 -18.71 61.20 2.47
N GLY A 63 -18.59 61.59 1.19
CA GLY A 63 -19.01 62.88 0.67
C GLY A 63 -17.94 64.01 0.78
N THR A 64 -16.81 63.79 1.45
CA THR A 64 -15.72 64.79 1.54
C THR A 64 -15.17 65.05 0.13
N PRO A 65 -15.04 66.35 -0.29
CA PRO A 65 -14.38 66.70 -1.55
C PRO A 65 -12.92 66.21 -1.56
N LEU A 66 -12.50 65.55 -2.63
CA LEU A 66 -11.12 65.05 -2.81
C LEU A 66 -10.35 65.88 -3.83
N ILE A 67 -10.85 65.94 -5.05
CA ILE A 67 -10.19 66.65 -6.18
C ILE A 67 -11.26 67.29 -7.05
N THR A 68 -11.04 68.51 -7.48
CA THR A 68 -11.87 69.21 -8.47
C THR A 68 -11.17 69.22 -9.81
N LEU A 69 -11.90 68.79 -10.86
CA LEU A 69 -11.42 68.72 -12.24
C LEU A 69 -12.19 69.71 -13.12
N LEU A 70 -11.43 70.37 -14.02
CA LEU A 70 -11.97 71.20 -15.10
C LEU A 70 -11.97 70.37 -16.39
N PRO A 71 -13.14 70.05 -16.99
CA PRO A 71 -13.21 69.29 -18.24
C PRO A 71 -12.41 69.95 -19.35
N GLY A 72 -11.66 69.18 -20.11
CA GLY A 72 -10.85 69.66 -21.25
C GLY A 72 -10.36 68.47 -22.11
N ASP A 73 -10.10 68.73 -23.39
CA ASP A 73 -9.54 67.71 -24.27
C ASP A 73 -8.03 67.54 -23.93
N VAL A 74 -7.72 66.41 -23.35
CA VAL A 74 -6.34 66.00 -23.06
C VAL A 74 -6.01 64.82 -23.97
N ALA A 75 -4.88 64.90 -24.68
CA ALA A 75 -4.35 63.80 -25.47
C ALA A 75 -4.10 62.59 -24.56
N THR A 76 -4.73 61.46 -24.87
CA THR A 76 -4.66 60.23 -24.06
C THR A 76 -3.30 59.59 -24.26
N GLU A 77 -2.35 59.83 -23.36
CA GLU A 77 -1.28 58.87 -23.13
C GLU A 77 -1.83 57.85 -22.14
N ILE A 78 -2.33 56.76 -22.66
CA ILE A 78 -2.61 55.56 -21.85
C ILE A 78 -1.23 54.95 -21.58
N SER A 79 -0.61 55.29 -20.46
CA SER A 79 0.44 54.42 -19.93
C SER A 79 -0.28 53.18 -19.41
N ASP A 80 -0.26 52.11 -20.21
CA ASP A 80 -0.52 50.79 -19.69
C ASP A 80 0.45 50.54 -18.55
N ALA A 81 -0.03 50.67 -17.32
CA ALA A 81 0.66 50.19 -16.12
C ALA A 81 0.47 48.68 -16.14
N SER A 82 1.02 48.04 -17.16
CA SER A 82 1.09 46.60 -17.29
C SER A 82 2.54 46.17 -17.25
N ASP A 83 2.78 45.05 -16.68
CA ASP A 83 4.07 44.34 -16.62
C ASP A 83 5.10 44.83 -15.59
N ALA A 84 4.67 45.35 -14.47
CA ALA A 84 5.48 45.16 -13.27
C ALA A 84 5.51 43.64 -13.01
N GLU A 85 6.69 43.05 -13.30
CA GLU A 85 6.96 41.64 -13.05
C GLU A 85 6.48 41.29 -11.64
N ARG A 86 5.53 40.35 -11.54
CA ARG A 86 4.94 39.93 -10.27
C ARG A 86 6.02 39.22 -9.46
N SER A 87 6.75 39.94 -8.61
CA SER A 87 7.85 39.42 -7.79
C SER A 87 7.42 38.28 -6.86
N ASP A 88 6.15 38.26 -6.47
CA ASP A 88 5.53 37.17 -5.70
C ASP A 88 5.41 35.86 -6.51
N LEU A 89 5.04 35.95 -7.80
CA LEU A 89 4.99 34.80 -8.70
C LEU A 89 6.39 34.31 -9.06
N SER A 90 7.32 35.25 -9.36
CA SER A 90 8.72 34.89 -9.62
C SER A 90 9.35 34.15 -8.45
N ALA A 91 9.16 34.62 -7.21
CA ALA A 91 9.66 33.97 -6.01
C ALA A 91 8.98 32.58 -5.78
N TYR A 92 7.71 32.44 -6.15
CA TYR A 92 7.01 31.14 -6.10
C TYR A 92 7.61 30.17 -7.13
N ASP A 93 7.77 30.61 -8.37
CA ASP A 93 8.28 29.75 -9.46
C ASP A 93 9.72 29.29 -9.18
N GLU A 94 10.59 30.20 -8.72
CA GLU A 94 11.95 29.85 -8.26
C GLU A 94 11.91 28.79 -7.15
N ARG A 95 11.01 28.95 -6.19
CA ARG A 95 10.87 28.02 -5.07
C ARG A 95 10.37 26.65 -5.51
N MET A 96 9.43 26.60 -6.46
CA MET A 96 8.90 25.36 -7.03
C MET A 96 9.94 24.64 -7.89
N ALA A 97 10.73 25.39 -8.67
CA ALA A 97 11.79 24.83 -9.50
C ALA A 97 12.85 24.05 -8.68
N LEU A 98 13.13 24.45 -7.44
CA LEU A 98 14.06 23.75 -6.55
C LEU A 98 13.58 22.34 -6.14
N LEU A 99 12.29 22.06 -6.29
CA LEU A 99 11.72 20.74 -5.95
C LEU A 99 11.96 19.70 -7.05
N GLU A 100 12.26 20.15 -8.27
CA GLU A 100 12.41 19.28 -9.42
C GLU A 100 13.81 18.65 -9.49
N ASP A 101 13.89 17.48 -10.12
CA ASP A 101 15.15 16.76 -10.30
C ASP A 101 16.16 17.55 -11.15
N THR A 102 15.69 18.42 -12.03
CA THR A 102 16.52 19.31 -12.83
C THR A 102 17.34 20.30 -12.00
N ALA A 103 16.91 20.66 -10.79
CA ALA A 103 17.66 21.50 -9.87
C ALA A 103 18.77 20.75 -9.10
N ARG A 104 18.82 19.41 -9.17
CA ARG A 104 19.69 18.54 -8.39
C ARG A 104 20.46 17.53 -9.26
N GLN A 105 20.87 17.93 -10.45
CA GLN A 105 21.42 17.05 -11.50
C GLN A 105 22.55 16.12 -11.02
N ASP A 106 23.48 16.63 -10.20
CA ASP A 106 24.60 15.83 -9.67
C ASP A 106 24.12 14.71 -8.73
N ALA A 107 23.14 15.00 -7.87
CA ALA A 107 22.56 14.03 -6.96
C ALA A 107 21.76 12.98 -7.74
N VAL A 108 21.01 13.39 -8.75
CA VAL A 108 20.27 12.50 -9.67
C VAL A 108 21.23 11.60 -10.42
N ALA A 109 22.29 12.15 -11.04
CA ALA A 109 23.29 11.37 -11.77
C ALA A 109 23.97 10.33 -10.86
N LYS A 110 24.30 10.70 -9.63
CA LYS A 110 24.86 9.78 -8.63
C LYS A 110 23.86 8.67 -8.30
N ARG A 111 22.58 8.99 -8.13
CA ARG A 111 21.50 8.04 -7.86
C ARG A 111 21.37 7.01 -8.99
N HIS A 112 21.31 7.48 -10.23
CA HIS A 112 21.22 6.63 -11.42
C HIS A 112 22.47 5.72 -11.60
N THR A 113 23.67 6.24 -11.31
CA THR A 113 24.90 5.43 -11.35
C THR A 113 24.85 4.25 -10.35
N GLN A 114 24.14 4.40 -9.24
CA GLN A 114 23.90 3.34 -8.27
C GLN A 114 22.75 2.40 -8.69
N GLY A 115 22.05 2.72 -9.78
CA GLY A 115 20.93 1.97 -10.34
C GLY A 115 19.61 2.18 -9.60
N GLY A 116 19.47 3.28 -8.86
CA GLY A 116 18.22 3.66 -8.20
C GLY A 116 17.50 4.80 -8.93
N ARG A 117 16.20 4.90 -8.75
CA ARG A 117 15.35 6.00 -9.24
C ARG A 117 15.23 7.11 -8.20
N THR A 118 14.92 8.32 -8.66
CA THR A 118 14.55 9.41 -7.76
C THR A 118 13.15 9.20 -7.19
N ALA A 119 12.83 9.91 -6.11
CA ALA A 119 11.47 9.89 -5.56
C ALA A 119 10.43 10.41 -6.56
N ARG A 120 10.79 11.41 -7.39
CA ARG A 120 9.91 11.96 -8.44
C ARG A 120 9.69 11.00 -9.59
N GLU A 121 10.72 10.27 -10.02
CA GLU A 121 10.58 9.21 -11.03
C GLU A 121 9.65 8.09 -10.57
N ASN A 122 9.74 7.69 -9.30
CA ASN A 122 8.83 6.68 -8.73
C ASN A 122 7.38 7.18 -8.67
N ILE A 123 7.15 8.46 -8.37
CA ILE A 123 5.83 9.08 -8.40
C ILE A 123 5.29 9.14 -9.83
N ALA A 124 6.11 9.57 -10.78
CA ALA A 124 5.71 9.68 -12.18
C ALA A 124 5.35 8.32 -12.79
N ASP A 125 6.04 7.25 -12.37
CA ASP A 125 5.70 5.90 -12.79
C ASP A 125 4.46 5.35 -12.06
N LEU A 126 4.27 5.64 -10.77
CA LEU A 126 3.16 5.09 -9.99
C LEU A 126 1.80 5.65 -10.43
N PHE A 127 1.72 6.96 -10.66
CA PHE A 127 0.45 7.65 -10.88
C PHE A 127 0.11 7.86 -12.34
N ASP A 128 -1.17 7.97 -12.62
CA ASP A 128 -1.66 8.42 -13.91
C ASP A 128 -1.15 9.85 -14.18
N LYS A 129 -0.85 10.14 -15.45
CA LYS A 129 -0.28 11.42 -15.87
C LYS A 129 -1.10 12.60 -15.32
N ASP A 130 -0.42 13.61 -14.77
CA ASP A 130 -0.96 14.87 -14.26
C ASP A 130 -2.00 14.73 -13.13
N SER A 131 -2.12 13.54 -12.51
CA SER A 131 -3.09 13.28 -11.45
C SER A 131 -2.57 13.55 -10.03
N PHE A 132 -1.25 13.64 -9.84
CA PHE A 132 -0.65 13.69 -8.51
C PHE A 132 -0.70 15.11 -7.92
N GLN A 133 -1.28 15.24 -6.73
CA GLN A 133 -1.31 16.47 -5.94
C GLN A 133 -0.45 16.31 -4.69
N GLU A 134 0.65 17.05 -4.61
CA GLU A 134 1.58 17.02 -3.49
C GLU A 134 1.09 17.85 -2.30
N TYR A 135 1.30 17.35 -1.09
CA TYR A 135 1.03 18.02 0.18
C TYR A 135 2.34 18.45 0.85
N GLY A 136 2.45 19.76 1.16
CA GLY A 136 3.57 20.30 1.91
C GLY A 136 4.90 20.28 1.14
N ALA A 137 4.87 20.47 -0.17
CA ALA A 137 6.06 20.49 -1.03
C ALA A 137 7.14 21.46 -0.54
N LEU A 138 6.75 22.64 -0.04
CA LEU A 138 7.66 23.70 0.42
C LEU A 138 8.19 23.50 1.86
N ALA A 139 7.89 22.38 2.51
CA ALA A 139 8.44 22.08 3.83
C ALA A 139 9.97 21.95 3.75
N ILE A 140 10.64 22.34 4.82
CA ILE A 140 12.10 22.24 5.00
C ILE A 140 12.38 21.64 6.38
N ALA A 141 13.62 21.19 6.60
CA ALA A 141 14.04 20.68 7.91
C ALA A 141 13.90 21.75 9.02
N ALA A 142 13.53 21.28 10.23
CA ALA A 142 13.34 22.15 11.41
C ALA A 142 14.70 22.52 12.06
N GLN A 143 15.56 23.23 11.31
CA GLN A 143 16.95 23.57 11.66
C GLN A 143 17.26 25.07 11.49
N ARG A 144 16.26 25.95 11.53
CA ARG A 144 16.43 27.41 11.31
C ARG A 144 17.30 28.09 12.37
N THR A 145 17.35 27.54 13.57
CA THR A 145 18.21 28.04 14.64
C THR A 145 19.69 27.85 14.37
N GLN A 146 20.08 26.99 13.43
CA GLN A 146 21.48 26.66 13.14
C GLN A 146 21.89 26.82 11.69
N ARG A 147 20.94 26.91 10.77
CA ARG A 147 21.20 26.99 9.34
C ARG A 147 20.41 28.14 8.70
N PRO A 148 21.02 28.90 7.78
CA PRO A 148 20.31 29.93 7.02
C PRO A 148 19.12 29.36 6.25
N LEU A 149 18.07 30.16 6.09
CA LEU A 149 16.85 29.73 5.37
C LEU A 149 17.17 29.31 3.93
N GLU A 150 18.05 30.04 3.25
CA GLU A 150 18.49 29.74 1.89
C GLU A 150 19.13 28.33 1.80
N ASP A 151 20.02 27.98 2.72
CA ASP A 151 20.66 26.66 2.75
C ASP A 151 19.65 25.56 3.00
N LEU A 152 18.70 25.76 3.93
CA LEU A 152 17.62 24.78 4.19
C LEU A 152 16.72 24.60 2.97
N THR A 153 16.40 25.71 2.29
CA THR A 153 15.58 25.73 1.08
C THR A 153 16.22 24.91 -0.05
N ASN A 154 17.53 25.07 -0.24
CA ASN A 154 18.26 24.45 -1.32
C ASN A 154 18.63 22.98 -1.04
N ARG A 155 18.66 22.53 0.21
CA ARG A 155 19.21 21.21 0.59
C ARG A 155 18.28 20.32 1.39
N THR A 156 17.07 20.79 1.76
CA THR A 156 16.13 20.00 2.57
C THR A 156 14.70 20.04 2.04
N GLN A 157 14.58 19.97 0.71
CA GLN A 157 13.31 20.03 -0.01
C GLN A 157 12.33 19.00 0.52
N GLY A 158 11.08 19.42 0.78
CA GLY A 158 10.04 18.57 1.28
C GLY A 158 10.32 17.91 2.63
N ASP A 159 11.40 18.29 3.32
CA ASP A 159 11.95 17.61 4.50
C ASP A 159 12.21 16.11 4.26
N GLY A 160 12.69 15.77 3.04
CA GLY A 160 13.09 14.41 2.68
C GLY A 160 11.96 13.42 2.42
N ILE A 161 10.72 13.90 2.23
CA ILE A 161 9.59 13.06 1.85
C ILE A 161 8.63 13.79 0.93
N ILE A 162 8.15 13.09 -0.10
CA ILE A 162 7.06 13.56 -0.96
C ILE A 162 5.80 12.82 -0.53
N CYS A 163 4.77 13.58 -0.13
CA CYS A 163 3.48 13.06 0.27
C CYS A 163 2.41 13.63 -0.65
N GLY A 164 1.51 12.80 -1.16
CA GLY A 164 0.46 13.28 -2.05
C GLY A 164 -0.59 12.24 -2.39
N ILE A 165 -1.58 12.65 -3.16
CA ILE A 165 -2.65 11.81 -3.66
C ILE A 165 -2.75 11.99 -5.17
N GLY A 166 -2.86 10.90 -5.89
CA GLY A 166 -3.12 10.85 -7.33
C GLY A 166 -4.05 9.70 -7.68
N THR A 167 -4.13 9.37 -8.95
CA THR A 167 -4.86 8.19 -9.41
C THR A 167 -3.92 7.13 -9.97
N VAL A 168 -4.26 5.87 -9.75
CA VAL A 168 -3.65 4.70 -10.36
C VAL A 168 -4.77 3.93 -11.06
N ASN A 169 -4.70 3.82 -12.39
CA ASN A 169 -5.79 3.29 -13.22
C ASN A 169 -7.15 3.95 -12.88
N GLY A 170 -7.16 5.29 -12.76
CA GLY A 170 -8.34 6.10 -12.44
C GLY A 170 -8.82 6.04 -10.99
N ARG A 171 -8.14 5.35 -10.07
CA ARG A 171 -8.53 5.21 -8.65
C ARG A 171 -7.61 6.02 -7.76
N ARG A 172 -8.19 6.73 -6.80
CA ARG A 172 -7.42 7.55 -5.85
C ARG A 172 -6.56 6.69 -4.93
N VAL A 173 -5.28 7.05 -4.87
CA VAL A 173 -4.25 6.40 -4.05
C VAL A 173 -3.40 7.48 -3.39
N ALA A 174 -3.06 7.30 -2.12
CA ALA A 174 -2.10 8.15 -1.42
C ALA A 174 -0.70 7.54 -1.51
N ALA A 175 0.33 8.37 -1.62
CA ALA A 175 1.72 7.91 -1.58
C ALA A 175 2.58 8.73 -0.61
N MET A 176 3.47 8.04 0.07
CA MET A 176 4.56 8.56 0.90
C MET A 176 5.86 8.05 0.28
N VAL A 177 6.65 8.94 -0.32
CA VAL A 177 7.88 8.57 -1.03
C VAL A 177 9.06 9.27 -0.39
N VAL A 178 9.92 8.51 0.28
CA VAL A 178 11.12 9.07 0.92
C VAL A 178 12.13 9.47 -0.14
N ASP A 179 12.62 10.70 -0.07
CA ASP A 179 13.71 11.21 -0.93
C ASP A 179 15.06 11.01 -0.25
N TYR A 180 15.75 9.95 -0.62
CA TYR A 180 17.08 9.62 -0.08
C TYR A 180 18.14 10.69 -0.39
N MET A 181 17.95 11.49 -1.46
CA MET A 181 18.88 12.58 -1.81
C MET A 181 18.81 13.73 -0.80
N VAL A 182 17.75 13.78 0.01
CA VAL A 182 17.60 14.77 1.09
C VAL A 182 17.96 14.12 2.42
N MET A 183 19.12 14.50 2.98
CA MET A 183 19.60 14.06 4.29
C MET A 183 19.54 12.53 4.49
N ALA A 184 19.85 11.76 3.43
CA ALA A 184 19.82 10.30 3.41
C ALA A 184 18.49 9.68 3.87
N GLY A 185 17.36 10.33 3.55
CA GLY A 185 16.02 9.85 3.89
C GLY A 185 15.73 9.77 5.40
N THR A 186 16.46 10.53 6.23
CA THR A 186 16.19 10.58 7.67
C THR A 186 14.91 11.33 7.98
N GLN A 187 14.16 10.82 8.96
CA GLN A 187 12.86 11.34 9.34
C GLN A 187 12.99 12.56 10.25
N GLY A 188 12.61 13.75 9.76
CA GLY A 188 12.60 15.00 10.48
C GLY A 188 11.21 15.33 11.05
N TYR A 189 11.13 16.48 11.76
CA TYR A 189 9.89 16.97 12.34
C TYR A 189 8.80 17.25 11.30
N ASN A 190 9.13 18.02 10.24
CA ASN A 190 8.16 18.32 9.19
C ASN A 190 7.89 17.11 8.29
N HIS A 191 8.85 16.17 8.16
CA HIS A 191 8.65 14.86 7.55
C HIS A 191 7.46 14.14 8.19
N HIS A 192 7.47 13.98 9.53
CA HIS A 192 6.37 13.35 10.27
C HIS A 192 5.05 14.12 10.14
N ARG A 193 5.08 15.46 10.18
CA ARG A 193 3.86 16.27 10.00
C ARG A 193 3.21 16.10 8.63
N LYS A 194 4.04 15.96 7.57
CA LYS A 194 3.54 15.65 6.22
C LYS A 194 2.89 14.26 6.18
N MET A 195 3.57 13.26 6.76
CA MET A 195 3.02 11.91 6.88
C MET A 195 1.70 11.90 7.63
N ASP A 196 1.65 12.50 8.82
CA ASP A 196 0.44 12.56 9.63
C ASP A 196 -0.72 13.21 8.87
N ARG A 197 -0.45 14.33 8.19
CA ARG A 197 -1.47 15.01 7.35
C ARG A 197 -2.00 14.11 6.25
N LEU A 198 -1.12 13.39 5.54
CA LEU A 198 -1.54 12.49 4.46
C LEU A 198 -2.32 11.28 5.00
N ILE A 199 -1.83 10.67 6.09
CA ILE A 199 -2.49 9.53 6.73
C ILE A 199 -3.91 9.92 7.20
N ASP A 200 -4.09 11.12 7.76
CA ASP A 200 -5.41 11.61 8.18
C ASP A 200 -6.37 11.72 6.97
N VAL A 201 -5.91 12.28 5.86
CA VAL A 201 -6.72 12.39 4.64
C VAL A 201 -7.02 11.00 4.07
N ALA A 202 -6.01 10.15 3.94
CA ALA A 202 -6.18 8.80 3.43
C ALA A 202 -7.12 7.95 4.30
N THR A 203 -7.05 8.12 5.62
CA THR A 203 -7.93 7.40 6.57
C THR A 203 -9.38 7.87 6.47
N ARG A 204 -9.61 9.19 6.39
CA ARG A 204 -10.95 9.76 6.21
C ARG A 204 -11.61 9.25 4.93
N ASP A 205 -10.85 9.21 3.83
CA ASP A 205 -11.34 8.84 2.50
C ASP A 205 -11.15 7.34 2.21
N SER A 206 -10.65 6.55 3.18
CA SER A 206 -10.36 5.10 3.06
C SER A 206 -9.47 4.75 1.86
N LEU A 207 -8.48 5.62 1.54
CA LEU A 207 -7.60 5.44 0.40
C LEU A 207 -6.51 4.39 0.69
N PRO A 208 -6.05 3.62 -0.30
CA PRO A 208 -4.81 2.89 -0.19
C PRO A 208 -3.62 3.83 0.01
N ILE A 209 -2.60 3.37 0.72
CA ILE A 209 -1.34 4.11 0.90
C ILE A 209 -0.19 3.27 0.34
N VAL A 210 0.58 3.85 -0.57
CA VAL A 210 1.85 3.29 -1.07
C VAL A 210 3.00 4.02 -0.39
N LEU A 211 3.88 3.27 0.25
CA LEU A 211 5.08 3.78 0.92
C LEU A 211 6.33 3.32 0.17
N PHE A 212 7.09 4.24 -0.41
CA PHE A 212 8.46 3.98 -0.83
C PHE A 212 9.39 4.29 0.34
N ALA A 213 9.91 3.23 0.97
CA ALA A 213 10.69 3.31 2.19
C ALA A 213 12.19 3.20 1.88
N GLU A 214 12.93 4.25 2.17
CA GLU A 214 14.38 4.28 2.04
C GLU A 214 14.98 5.24 3.08
N GLY A 215 16.20 4.98 3.52
CA GLY A 215 16.95 5.87 4.40
C GLY A 215 16.99 5.43 5.86
N GLY A 216 17.49 6.33 6.68
CA GLY A 216 17.69 6.10 8.12
C GLY A 216 16.43 6.26 8.95
N GLY A 217 16.62 6.31 10.26
CA GLY A 217 15.56 6.57 11.23
C GLY A 217 15.38 8.06 11.52
N GLY A 218 14.94 8.36 12.74
CA GLY A 218 14.73 9.73 13.20
C GLY A 218 16.00 10.58 13.11
N ARG A 219 15.83 11.82 12.67
CA ARG A 219 16.90 12.82 12.54
C ARG A 219 17.18 13.46 13.90
N PRO A 220 18.41 13.39 14.42
CA PRO A 220 18.71 13.92 15.76
C PRO A 220 18.91 15.44 15.80
N ASN A 221 18.98 16.12 14.64
CA ASN A 221 19.43 17.50 14.51
C ASN A 221 18.32 18.51 14.21
N ASP A 222 17.05 18.19 14.44
CA ASP A 222 15.94 19.13 14.26
C ASP A 222 15.79 20.02 15.51
N TYR A 223 16.78 20.88 15.74
CA TYR A 223 16.97 21.67 16.94
C TYR A 223 15.90 22.73 17.21
N ASP A 224 15.11 23.10 16.20
CA ASP A 224 13.99 24.03 16.40
C ASP A 224 12.89 23.43 17.30
N VAL A 225 12.84 22.10 17.41
CA VAL A 225 11.78 21.37 18.14
C VAL A 225 12.32 20.40 19.20
N ALA A 226 13.58 19.99 19.08
CA ALA A 226 14.24 19.06 20.01
C ALA A 226 15.61 19.65 20.45
N PRO A 227 15.65 20.47 21.51
CA PRO A 227 16.86 21.19 21.92
C PRO A 227 17.98 20.28 22.45
N LEU A 228 17.68 19.05 22.78
CA LEU A 228 18.66 18.01 23.12
C LEU A 228 18.97 17.19 21.85
N MET A 229 20.19 16.71 21.70
CA MET A 229 20.64 15.87 20.57
C MET A 229 19.86 14.55 20.46
N SER A 230 18.54 14.64 20.41
CA SER A 230 17.63 13.50 20.33
C SER A 230 16.58 13.73 19.26
N ALA A 231 16.16 12.68 18.58
CA ALA A 231 14.99 12.72 17.73
C ALA A 231 13.75 13.14 18.55
N TRP A 232 12.85 13.87 17.93
CA TRP A 232 11.57 14.19 18.51
C TRP A 232 10.75 12.91 18.68
N LEU A 233 10.46 12.50 19.94
CA LEU A 233 9.79 11.22 20.23
C LEU A 233 8.26 11.33 20.31
N ASN A 234 7.73 12.55 20.37
CA ASN A 234 6.27 12.77 20.39
C ASN A 234 5.71 12.73 18.97
N VAL A 235 5.86 11.59 18.28
CA VAL A 235 5.33 11.34 16.94
C VAL A 235 4.24 10.29 16.98
N THR A 236 3.16 10.50 16.21
CA THR A 236 2.02 9.59 16.10
C THR A 236 1.98 8.87 14.76
N SER A 237 2.86 9.19 13.82
CA SER A 237 2.86 8.66 12.46
C SER A 237 2.87 7.13 12.41
N PHE A 238 3.66 6.48 13.26
CA PHE A 238 3.75 5.01 13.32
C PHE A 238 2.42 4.37 13.72
N SER A 239 1.82 4.85 14.81
CA SER A 239 0.54 4.32 15.31
C SER A 239 -0.61 4.63 14.37
N ARG A 240 -0.67 5.85 13.82
CA ARG A 240 -1.69 6.25 12.83
C ARG A 240 -1.58 5.41 11.56
N PHE A 241 -0.37 5.24 11.03
CA PHE A 241 -0.13 4.42 9.85
C PHE A 241 -0.47 2.95 10.10
N ALA A 242 -0.07 2.40 11.24
CA ALA A 242 -0.42 1.03 11.63
C ALA A 242 -1.95 0.84 11.74
N ALA A 243 -2.67 1.81 12.32
CA ALA A 243 -4.12 1.78 12.51
C ALA A 243 -4.93 2.02 11.23
N HIS A 244 -4.29 2.50 10.15
CA HIS A 244 -4.98 2.74 8.89
C HIS A 244 -5.59 1.45 8.33
N LYS A 245 -6.90 1.49 8.02
CA LYS A 245 -7.67 0.31 7.60
C LYS A 245 -7.57 0.02 6.11
N GLY A 246 -7.30 1.03 5.28
CA GLY A 246 -7.09 0.85 3.84
C GLY A 246 -5.86 -0.01 3.53
N PRO A 247 -5.70 -0.48 2.30
CA PRO A 247 -4.51 -1.21 1.87
C PRO A 247 -3.25 -0.38 2.07
N LYS A 248 -2.20 -1.02 2.61
CA LYS A 248 -0.86 -0.44 2.78
C LYS A 248 0.15 -1.28 2.02
N ILE A 249 0.78 -0.71 1.00
CA ILE A 249 1.80 -1.38 0.20
C ILE A 249 3.12 -0.67 0.44
N GLY A 250 4.12 -1.38 0.97
CA GLY A 250 5.46 -0.86 1.20
C GLY A 250 6.42 -1.36 0.12
N ILE A 251 7.22 -0.46 -0.41
CA ILE A 251 8.32 -0.75 -1.34
C ILE A 251 9.61 -0.31 -0.66
N ALA A 252 10.50 -1.25 -0.33
CA ALA A 252 11.84 -0.96 0.12
C ALA A 252 12.81 -1.05 -1.06
N HIS A 253 13.61 0.03 -1.23
CA HIS A 253 14.63 0.11 -2.26
C HIS A 253 15.85 0.84 -1.70
N GLY A 254 17.04 0.24 -1.80
CA GLY A 254 18.23 0.74 -1.13
C GLY A 254 18.25 0.44 0.38
N PHE A 255 18.82 1.34 1.16
CA PHE A 255 18.94 1.20 2.62
C PHE A 255 17.66 1.62 3.31
N CYS A 256 17.01 0.73 4.04
CA CYS A 256 15.77 0.96 4.77
C CYS A 256 15.98 0.59 6.25
N PHE A 257 16.30 1.57 7.09
CA PHE A 257 16.67 1.33 8.49
C PHE A 257 15.78 2.06 9.48
N ALA A 258 15.73 1.51 10.71
CA ALA A 258 15.08 2.08 11.88
C ALA A 258 13.63 2.52 11.62
N GLY A 259 13.29 3.80 11.71
CA GLY A 259 11.93 4.31 11.51
C GLY A 259 11.34 3.96 10.14
N ASN A 260 12.13 4.02 9.07
CA ASN A 260 11.68 3.63 7.73
C ASN A 260 11.40 2.12 7.64
N ALA A 261 12.24 1.28 8.26
CA ALA A 261 12.00 -0.16 8.35
C ALA A 261 10.76 -0.50 9.19
N ALA A 262 10.53 0.23 10.29
CA ALA A 262 9.34 0.05 11.11
C ALA A 262 8.05 0.39 10.34
N LEU A 263 8.02 1.51 9.59
CA LEU A 263 6.89 1.85 8.72
C LEU A 263 6.68 0.82 7.62
N PHE A 264 7.76 0.39 6.96
CA PHE A 264 7.71 -0.68 5.97
C PHE A 264 7.16 -1.98 6.55
N GLY A 265 7.60 -2.36 7.76
CA GLY A 265 7.19 -3.60 8.44
C GLY A 265 5.70 -3.66 8.77
N VAL A 266 5.02 -2.52 8.99
CA VAL A 266 3.57 -2.48 9.26
C VAL A 266 2.71 -2.41 7.98
N CYS A 267 3.32 -2.44 6.80
CA CYS A 267 2.57 -2.55 5.55
C CYS A 267 1.93 -3.94 5.39
N ASP A 268 0.81 -3.96 4.72
CA ASP A 268 0.05 -5.19 4.45
C ASP A 268 0.77 -6.08 3.43
N ILE A 269 1.30 -5.46 2.37
CA ILE A 269 2.19 -6.07 1.38
C ILE A 269 3.55 -5.36 1.43
N ARG A 270 4.61 -6.14 1.46
CA ARG A 270 5.99 -5.68 1.59
C ARG A 270 6.81 -6.17 0.40
N ILE A 271 7.13 -5.24 -0.48
CA ILE A 271 7.90 -5.46 -1.70
C ILE A 271 9.31 -4.93 -1.46
N ALA A 272 10.34 -5.67 -1.85
CA ALA A 272 11.70 -5.16 -1.86
C ALA A 272 12.35 -5.37 -3.23
N THR A 273 13.29 -4.48 -3.57
CA THR A 273 14.18 -4.72 -4.70
C THR A 273 15.38 -5.58 -4.27
N LYS A 274 16.02 -6.25 -5.21
CA LYS A 274 17.23 -7.07 -4.94
C LYS A 274 18.37 -6.25 -4.32
N LYS A 275 18.39 -4.93 -4.53
CA LYS A 275 19.36 -4.00 -3.96
C LYS A 275 18.79 -3.29 -2.73
N SER A 276 18.19 -4.04 -1.81
CA SER A 276 17.62 -3.49 -0.57
C SER A 276 18.24 -4.15 0.66
N TRP A 277 18.39 -3.35 1.70
CA TRP A 277 18.89 -3.75 3.01
C TRP A 277 17.94 -3.21 4.07
N ILE A 278 17.33 -4.09 4.84
CA ILE A 278 16.23 -3.74 5.74
C ILE A 278 16.57 -4.18 7.15
N GLY A 279 16.67 -3.22 8.08
CA GLY A 279 17.03 -3.52 9.47
C GLY A 279 16.52 -2.48 10.46
N MET A 280 16.38 -2.86 11.73
CA MET A 280 15.91 -1.97 12.79
C MET A 280 16.94 -0.92 13.22
N GLY A 281 18.19 -1.04 12.76
CA GLY A 281 19.23 -0.05 13.00
C GLY A 281 20.27 -0.09 11.89
N GLY A 282 20.79 1.08 11.50
CA GLY A 282 21.90 1.20 10.58
C GLY A 282 23.26 1.10 11.29
N PRO A 283 24.40 1.17 10.54
CA PRO A 283 25.75 1.01 11.08
C PRO A 283 26.05 1.87 12.30
N ALA A 284 25.65 3.15 12.26
CA ALA A 284 25.88 4.09 13.36
C ALA A 284 25.19 3.68 14.67
N MET A 285 24.00 3.06 14.60
CA MET A 285 23.29 2.55 15.79
C MET A 285 23.96 1.31 16.36
N ILE A 286 24.49 0.43 15.51
CA ILE A 286 25.21 -0.78 15.91
C ILE A 286 26.53 -0.39 16.60
N GLU A 287 27.30 0.50 15.98
CA GLU A 287 28.57 0.99 16.52
C GLU A 287 28.35 1.76 17.83
N GLY A 288 27.38 2.69 17.86
CA GLY A 288 27.00 3.47 19.06
C GLY A 288 26.48 2.61 20.22
N GLY A 289 25.84 1.47 19.90
CA GLY A 289 25.43 0.45 20.89
C GLY A 289 26.54 -0.48 21.39
N GLY A 290 27.78 -0.30 20.92
CA GLY A 290 28.90 -1.15 21.31
C GLY A 290 28.89 -2.56 20.72
N LEU A 291 28.11 -2.79 19.65
CA LEU A 291 27.93 -4.10 19.02
C LEU A 291 28.94 -4.36 17.87
N GLY A 292 29.95 -3.48 17.72
CA GLY A 292 30.97 -3.58 16.70
C GLY A 292 30.71 -2.70 15.49
N LYS A 293 31.56 -2.84 14.45
CA LYS A 293 31.43 -2.10 13.18
C LYS A 293 30.96 -3.06 12.11
N VAL A 294 29.88 -2.67 11.44
CA VAL A 294 29.23 -3.45 10.38
C VAL A 294 28.97 -2.54 9.19
N ALA A 295 29.19 -3.04 7.98
CA ALA A 295 28.86 -2.29 6.77
C ALA A 295 27.34 -2.28 6.55
N ALA A 296 26.81 -1.20 5.96
CA ALA A 296 25.37 -1.05 5.73
C ALA A 296 24.77 -2.20 4.89
N ASN A 297 25.52 -2.70 3.93
CA ASN A 297 25.11 -3.81 3.07
C ASN A 297 25.19 -5.20 3.72
N GLU A 298 25.64 -5.30 4.95
CA GLU A 298 25.62 -6.54 5.75
C GLU A 298 24.36 -6.62 6.61
N ILE A 299 23.62 -5.52 6.76
CA ILE A 299 22.47 -5.43 7.65
C ILE A 299 21.19 -5.76 6.88
N GLY A 300 20.65 -6.95 7.10
CA GLY A 300 19.37 -7.39 6.57
C GLY A 300 19.24 -7.30 5.05
N PRO A 301 20.15 -7.90 4.27
CA PRO A 301 20.01 -7.94 2.82
C PRO A 301 18.71 -8.65 2.40
N SER A 302 18.13 -8.21 1.30
CA SER A 302 16.79 -8.63 0.86
C SER A 302 16.66 -10.15 0.61
N ASP A 303 17.74 -10.81 0.18
CA ASP A 303 17.79 -12.28 0.00
C ASP A 303 17.73 -13.06 1.33
N VAL A 304 18.16 -12.45 2.43
CA VAL A 304 17.96 -12.98 3.79
C VAL A 304 16.55 -12.65 4.26
N GLN A 305 16.09 -11.41 4.07
CA GLN A 305 14.79 -10.96 4.55
C GLN A 305 13.61 -11.70 3.88
N VAL A 306 13.75 -12.15 2.65
CA VAL A 306 12.73 -12.97 1.99
C VAL A 306 12.54 -14.32 2.70
N LYS A 307 13.62 -14.89 3.26
CA LYS A 307 13.57 -16.17 3.99
C LYS A 307 13.01 -16.06 5.42
N THR A 308 12.97 -14.85 5.98
CA THR A 308 12.38 -14.61 7.30
C THR A 308 10.85 -14.41 7.27
N GLY A 309 10.27 -14.34 6.06
CA GLY A 309 8.86 -14.01 5.87
C GLY A 309 8.55 -12.51 6.01
N LEU A 310 9.57 -11.65 6.07
CA LEU A 310 9.37 -10.21 6.04
C LEU A 310 8.82 -9.76 4.68
N LEU A 311 9.37 -10.30 3.58
CA LEU A 311 9.04 -9.87 2.23
C LEU A 311 7.97 -10.74 1.59
N ASP A 312 6.99 -10.09 0.97
CA ASP A 312 5.97 -10.72 0.15
C ASP A 312 6.43 -10.88 -1.31
N LEU A 313 7.16 -9.88 -1.83
CA LEU A 313 7.75 -9.92 -3.17
C LEU A 313 9.20 -9.41 -3.11
N LEU A 314 10.08 -10.08 -3.85
CA LEU A 314 11.45 -9.66 -4.11
C LEU A 314 11.62 -9.50 -5.61
N LEU A 315 11.81 -8.26 -6.07
CA LEU A 315 11.82 -7.88 -7.48
C LEU A 315 13.16 -7.25 -7.89
N ASP A 316 13.37 -7.10 -9.18
CA ASP A 316 14.66 -6.66 -9.69
C ASP A 316 14.95 -5.18 -9.37
N ASP A 317 13.97 -4.32 -9.55
CA ASP A 317 14.12 -2.87 -9.45
C ASP A 317 12.80 -2.18 -9.05
N GLU A 318 12.85 -0.84 -8.93
CA GLU A 318 11.67 -0.03 -8.58
C GLU A 318 10.59 -0.04 -9.66
N ALA A 319 10.95 -0.23 -10.95
CA ALA A 319 9.96 -0.33 -12.02
C ALA A 319 9.09 -1.57 -11.85
N ALA A 320 9.72 -2.72 -11.63
CA ALA A 320 9.04 -3.97 -11.36
C ALA A 320 8.19 -3.88 -10.08
N ALA A 321 8.72 -3.22 -9.03
CA ALA A 321 7.99 -3.01 -7.78
C ALA A 321 6.76 -2.11 -7.96
N THR A 322 6.87 -1.05 -8.75
CA THR A 322 5.75 -0.16 -9.09
C THR A 322 4.70 -0.90 -9.90
N GLN A 323 5.10 -1.69 -10.90
CA GLN A 323 4.17 -2.47 -11.70
C GLN A 323 3.41 -3.51 -10.87
N ALA A 324 4.10 -4.24 -10.00
CA ALA A 324 3.46 -5.17 -9.05
C ALA A 324 2.49 -4.43 -8.10
N THR A 325 2.85 -3.24 -7.65
CA THR A 325 1.99 -2.40 -6.81
C THR A 325 0.70 -2.01 -7.54
N LYS A 326 0.77 -1.60 -8.81
CA LYS A 326 -0.41 -1.30 -9.63
C LYS A 326 -1.32 -2.52 -9.78
N GLN A 327 -0.74 -3.69 -10.04
CA GLN A 327 -1.49 -4.95 -10.13
C GLN A 327 -2.17 -5.32 -8.80
N ILE A 328 -1.47 -5.17 -7.66
CA ILE A 328 -2.04 -5.42 -6.32
C ILE A 328 -3.19 -4.45 -6.03
N LEU A 329 -3.03 -3.16 -6.32
CA LEU A 329 -4.08 -2.15 -6.15
C LEU A 329 -5.30 -2.48 -7.00
N GLU A 330 -5.11 -2.92 -8.23
CA GLU A 330 -6.20 -3.33 -9.10
C GLU A 330 -6.95 -4.54 -8.54
N LEU A 331 -6.23 -5.56 -8.05
CA LEU A 331 -6.83 -6.76 -7.44
C LEU A 331 -7.54 -6.44 -6.10
N SER A 332 -6.96 -5.57 -5.28
CA SER A 332 -7.51 -5.23 -3.96
C SER A 332 -8.72 -4.29 -4.01
N LEU A 333 -8.89 -3.53 -5.09
CA LEU A 333 -9.91 -2.49 -5.20
C LEU A 333 -11.00 -2.77 -6.24
N ALA A 334 -10.78 -3.76 -7.12
CA ALA A 334 -11.66 -4.01 -8.25
C ALA A 334 -12.65 -5.13 -7.97
N GLN A 335 -13.90 -4.79 -7.80
CA GLN A 335 -15.00 -5.70 -8.11
C GLN A 335 -15.32 -5.54 -9.61
N THR A 336 -14.74 -6.39 -10.44
CA THR A 336 -15.07 -6.44 -11.87
C THR A 336 -16.27 -7.37 -12.07
N PRO A 337 -17.21 -7.06 -12.95
CA PRO A 337 -18.25 -8.00 -13.33
C PRO A 337 -17.64 -9.31 -13.85
N PRO A 338 -18.32 -10.46 -13.67
CA PRO A 338 -17.84 -11.72 -14.23
C PRO A 338 -17.70 -11.62 -15.75
N ASP A 339 -16.59 -12.13 -16.27
CA ASP A 339 -16.39 -12.28 -17.71
C ASP A 339 -16.62 -13.75 -18.12
N PRO A 340 -17.77 -14.07 -18.71
CA PRO A 340 -18.09 -15.42 -19.14
C PRO A 340 -17.24 -15.93 -20.31
N SER A 341 -16.53 -15.04 -21.04
CA SER A 341 -15.67 -15.45 -22.14
C SER A 341 -14.36 -16.11 -21.72
N LEU A 342 -13.99 -16.00 -20.42
CA LEU A 342 -12.78 -16.58 -19.84
C LEU A 342 -12.97 -18.06 -19.44
N GLU A 343 -13.54 -18.89 -20.35
CA GLU A 343 -13.68 -20.33 -20.10
C GLU A 343 -12.34 -21.06 -20.25
N ARG A 344 -11.97 -21.77 -19.19
CA ARG A 344 -10.86 -22.75 -19.17
C ARG A 344 -11.26 -23.88 -18.23
N GLY A 345 -11.29 -25.10 -18.67
CA GLY A 345 -11.71 -26.20 -17.80
C GLY A 345 -11.10 -27.56 -18.13
N GLU A 346 -10.72 -27.78 -19.39
CA GLU A 346 -10.28 -29.13 -19.84
C GLU A 346 -8.93 -29.55 -19.25
N SER A 347 -8.02 -28.60 -18.92
CA SER A 347 -6.72 -28.90 -18.36
C SER A 347 -6.77 -29.40 -16.90
N LEU A 348 -7.83 -29.07 -16.14
CA LEU A 348 -7.93 -29.39 -14.70
C LEU A 348 -8.05 -30.89 -14.44
N GLN A 349 -8.62 -31.69 -15.35
CA GLN A 349 -8.85 -33.10 -15.14
C GLN A 349 -7.57 -33.95 -14.99
N ASN A 350 -6.46 -33.49 -15.55
CA ASN A 350 -5.17 -34.22 -15.59
C ASN A 350 -4.11 -33.68 -14.65
N ILE A 351 -4.40 -32.66 -13.84
CA ILE A 351 -3.40 -32.02 -12.96
C ILE A 351 -3.04 -32.92 -11.79
N VAL A 352 -4.05 -33.50 -11.12
CA VAL A 352 -3.79 -34.41 -10.02
C VAL A 352 -3.50 -35.80 -10.58
N PRO A 353 -2.31 -36.37 -10.32
CA PRO A 353 -1.96 -37.72 -10.80
C PRO A 353 -2.89 -38.79 -10.24
N THR A 354 -3.20 -39.79 -11.07
CA THR A 354 -3.94 -40.98 -10.64
C THR A 354 -3.18 -41.82 -9.62
N ASP A 355 -1.86 -41.83 -9.71
CA ASP A 355 -0.99 -42.36 -8.65
C ASP A 355 -0.96 -41.38 -7.47
N ARG A 356 -1.63 -41.76 -6.37
CA ARG A 356 -1.77 -40.95 -5.16
C ARG A 356 -0.44 -40.63 -4.45
N LYS A 357 0.65 -41.34 -4.74
CA LYS A 357 1.99 -41.10 -4.19
C LYS A 357 2.80 -40.11 -5.02
N LYS A 358 2.39 -39.85 -6.26
CA LYS A 358 3.10 -38.93 -7.14
C LYS A 358 2.78 -37.49 -6.74
N ALA A 359 3.83 -36.70 -6.45
CA ALA A 359 3.71 -35.27 -6.21
C ALA A 359 3.44 -34.52 -7.53
N TYR A 360 2.82 -33.36 -7.43
CA TYR A 360 2.55 -32.42 -8.53
C TYR A 360 2.68 -30.99 -8.02
N ASP A 361 2.86 -30.03 -8.92
CA ASP A 361 2.86 -28.63 -8.54
C ASP A 361 1.44 -28.09 -8.43
N MET A 362 1.05 -27.68 -7.24
CA MET A 362 -0.27 -27.08 -7.00
C MET A 362 -0.46 -25.77 -7.75
N ARG A 363 0.64 -25.10 -8.17
CA ARG A 363 0.57 -23.88 -8.99
C ARG A 363 -0.07 -24.12 -10.34
N ASP A 364 0.05 -25.35 -10.88
CA ASP A 364 -0.63 -25.73 -12.12
C ASP A 364 -2.16 -25.71 -11.93
N ALA A 365 -2.64 -26.21 -10.77
CA ALA A 365 -4.07 -26.16 -10.43
C ALA A 365 -4.53 -24.72 -10.19
N VAL A 366 -3.76 -23.93 -9.46
CA VAL A 366 -4.07 -22.50 -9.23
C VAL A 366 -4.15 -21.75 -10.57
N SER A 367 -3.17 -21.94 -11.45
CA SER A 367 -3.11 -21.26 -12.77
C SER A 367 -4.24 -21.68 -13.70
N ALA A 368 -4.70 -22.92 -13.62
CA ALA A 368 -5.83 -23.42 -14.41
C ALA A 368 -7.19 -22.94 -13.87
N ILE A 369 -7.29 -22.70 -12.55
CA ILE A 369 -8.49 -22.13 -11.91
C ILE A 369 -8.52 -20.59 -12.09
N ALA A 370 -7.40 -19.91 -11.99
CA ALA A 370 -7.29 -18.46 -12.17
C ALA A 370 -7.53 -18.04 -13.63
N ASP A 371 -7.93 -16.79 -13.81
CA ASP A 371 -7.94 -16.17 -15.14
C ASP A 371 -6.49 -16.03 -15.65
N PRO A 372 -6.28 -16.01 -16.99
CA PRO A 372 -4.94 -15.90 -17.56
C PRO A 372 -4.14 -14.75 -16.94
N GLU A 373 -2.89 -15.02 -16.54
CA GLU A 373 -1.94 -14.04 -16.01
C GLU A 373 -2.39 -13.26 -14.77
N SER A 374 -3.52 -13.66 -14.15
CA SER A 374 -4.06 -12.97 -12.99
C SER A 374 -3.48 -13.44 -11.66
N PHE A 375 -2.84 -14.60 -11.60
CA PHE A 375 -2.29 -15.10 -10.34
C PHE A 375 -0.98 -14.41 -9.96
N LEU A 376 -1.01 -13.70 -8.84
CA LEU A 376 0.16 -13.07 -8.22
C LEU A 376 0.46 -13.78 -6.90
N GLU A 377 1.42 -14.71 -6.92
CA GLU A 377 1.88 -15.41 -5.70
C GLU A 377 2.70 -14.48 -4.83
N ILE A 378 2.41 -14.47 -3.52
CA ILE A 378 3.15 -13.72 -2.50
C ILE A 378 3.87 -14.65 -1.53
N GLY A 379 5.00 -14.20 -0.96
CA GLY A 379 5.76 -14.95 0.05
C GLY A 379 6.37 -16.25 -0.49
N GLN A 380 6.78 -16.30 -1.75
CA GLN A 380 7.38 -17.50 -2.36
C GLN A 380 8.62 -17.99 -1.64
N GLY A 381 9.39 -17.11 -1.00
CA GLY A 381 10.64 -17.43 -0.31
C GLY A 381 10.47 -17.86 1.15
N PHE A 382 9.25 -17.97 1.66
CA PHE A 382 8.94 -18.34 3.04
C PHE A 382 7.71 -19.25 3.12
N GLY A 383 7.69 -20.18 4.10
CA GLY A 383 6.55 -21.06 4.33
C GLY A 383 6.20 -21.88 3.10
N PHE A 384 7.15 -22.64 2.56
CA PHE A 384 7.05 -23.36 1.28
C PHE A 384 5.91 -24.37 1.21
N GLY A 385 5.37 -24.84 2.36
CA GLY A 385 4.21 -25.71 2.45
C GLY A 385 2.87 -25.02 2.08
N ALA A 386 2.87 -23.69 1.99
CA ALA A 386 1.71 -22.89 1.62
C ALA A 386 1.96 -22.06 0.37
N ILE A 387 1.03 -22.05 -0.57
CA ILE A 387 0.97 -21.16 -1.72
C ILE A 387 -0.13 -20.14 -1.44
N CYS A 388 0.22 -18.87 -1.35
CA CYS A 388 -0.71 -17.78 -1.11
C CYS A 388 -0.57 -16.73 -2.21
N GLY A 389 -1.67 -16.18 -2.68
CA GLY A 389 -1.62 -15.14 -3.71
C GLY A 389 -2.99 -14.62 -4.08
N PHE A 390 -3.00 -13.56 -4.85
CA PHE A 390 -4.21 -12.97 -5.40
C PHE A 390 -4.44 -13.48 -6.82
N ALA A 391 -5.70 -13.68 -7.18
CA ALA A 391 -6.08 -14.11 -8.52
C ALA A 391 -7.42 -13.49 -8.91
N ARG A 392 -7.79 -13.66 -10.17
CA ARG A 392 -9.16 -13.49 -10.64
C ARG A 392 -9.74 -14.86 -11.02
N VAL A 393 -11.00 -15.06 -10.70
CA VAL A 393 -11.78 -16.19 -11.20
C VAL A 393 -13.02 -15.61 -11.88
N LYS A 394 -13.12 -15.77 -13.21
CA LYS A 394 -14.17 -15.16 -14.03
C LYS A 394 -14.27 -13.63 -13.82
N GLY A 395 -13.13 -12.94 -13.85
CA GLY A 395 -13.02 -11.49 -13.65
C GLY A 395 -13.04 -11.02 -12.20
N ARG A 396 -13.40 -11.86 -11.22
CA ARG A 396 -13.50 -11.47 -9.81
C ARG A 396 -12.24 -11.73 -9.04
N ALA A 397 -11.81 -10.73 -8.27
CA ALA A 397 -10.65 -10.85 -7.40
C ALA A 397 -10.94 -11.77 -6.20
N VAL A 398 -10.04 -12.70 -5.96
CA VAL A 398 -10.06 -13.65 -4.84
C VAL A 398 -8.67 -13.80 -4.24
N GLY A 399 -8.60 -14.12 -2.94
CA GLY A 399 -7.42 -14.73 -2.35
C GLY A 399 -7.37 -16.22 -2.66
N VAL A 400 -6.19 -16.74 -2.93
CA VAL A 400 -5.95 -18.19 -3.10
C VAL A 400 -4.98 -18.64 -2.02
N PHE A 401 -5.40 -19.66 -1.25
CA PHE A 401 -4.54 -20.33 -0.27
C PHE A 401 -4.54 -21.84 -0.55
N ALA A 402 -3.39 -22.39 -0.89
CA ALA A 402 -3.26 -23.79 -1.28
C ALA A 402 -2.11 -24.48 -0.55
N ASN A 403 -2.22 -25.80 -0.36
CA ASN A 403 -1.08 -26.62 0.07
C ASN A 403 -0.09 -26.82 -1.07
N ASN A 404 1.17 -27.07 -0.76
CA ASN A 404 2.20 -27.37 -1.74
C ASN A 404 2.66 -28.84 -1.62
N PRO A 405 2.13 -29.76 -2.43
CA PRO A 405 2.52 -31.18 -2.38
C PRO A 405 4.00 -31.44 -2.65
N LEU A 406 4.72 -30.52 -3.31
CA LEU A 406 6.17 -30.61 -3.54
C LEU A 406 6.98 -30.34 -2.27
N HIS A 407 6.39 -29.73 -1.24
CA HIS A 407 7.05 -29.50 0.05
C HIS A 407 6.42 -30.39 1.12
N LEU A 408 7.22 -31.25 1.75
CA LEU A 408 6.78 -32.19 2.82
C LEU A 408 5.49 -32.97 2.47
N GLY A 409 5.29 -33.28 1.18
CA GLY A 409 4.07 -33.99 0.72
C GLY A 409 2.77 -33.24 0.92
N GLY A 410 2.81 -31.92 1.12
CA GLY A 410 1.68 -31.06 1.41
C GLY A 410 1.38 -30.88 2.91
N ALA A 411 2.22 -31.40 3.80
CA ALA A 411 2.07 -31.21 5.23
C ALA A 411 2.29 -29.74 5.61
N ILE A 412 1.53 -29.25 6.59
CA ILE A 412 1.55 -27.87 7.02
C ILE A 412 2.50 -27.72 8.21
N ASP A 413 3.63 -27.06 8.01
CA ASP A 413 4.57 -26.68 9.06
C ASP A 413 4.23 -25.32 9.68
N GLY A 414 5.02 -24.89 10.68
CA GLY A 414 4.78 -23.64 11.40
C GLY A 414 4.91 -22.40 10.52
N ASP A 415 5.80 -22.40 9.56
CA ASP A 415 6.01 -21.26 8.66
C ASP A 415 4.91 -21.16 7.61
N ALA A 416 4.46 -22.30 7.06
CA ALA A 416 3.28 -22.36 6.19
C ALA A 416 2.01 -21.91 6.94
N SER A 417 1.85 -22.29 8.20
CA SER A 417 0.75 -21.83 9.07
C SER A 417 0.79 -20.32 9.31
N THR A 418 1.99 -19.78 9.58
CA THR A 418 2.18 -18.34 9.80
C THR A 418 1.85 -17.54 8.53
N LYS A 419 2.32 -18.01 7.37
CA LYS A 419 2.03 -17.42 6.06
C LYS A 419 0.52 -17.45 5.74
N GLY A 420 -0.11 -18.62 5.91
CA GLY A 420 -1.54 -18.80 5.65
C GLY A 420 -2.42 -17.95 6.58
N ALA A 421 -2.11 -17.89 7.87
CA ALA A 421 -2.84 -17.09 8.85
C ALA A 421 -2.77 -15.59 8.49
N ARG A 422 -1.57 -15.08 8.20
CA ARG A 422 -1.37 -13.69 7.78
C ARG A 422 -2.13 -13.38 6.47
N PHE A 423 -2.15 -14.33 5.54
CA PHE A 423 -2.85 -14.14 4.26
C PHE A 423 -4.37 -14.12 4.43
N LEU A 424 -4.94 -14.97 5.30
CA LEU A 424 -6.35 -14.91 5.68
C LEU A 424 -6.71 -13.55 6.30
N GLU A 425 -5.91 -13.07 7.27
CA GLU A 425 -6.10 -11.76 7.91
C GLU A 425 -6.04 -10.61 6.89
N LEU A 426 -5.15 -10.70 5.91
CA LEU A 426 -5.01 -9.72 4.83
C LEU A 426 -6.24 -9.70 3.92
N CYS A 427 -6.70 -10.86 3.45
CA CYS A 427 -7.88 -10.96 2.59
C CYS A 427 -9.14 -10.52 3.32
N ASP A 428 -9.28 -10.84 4.61
CA ASP A 428 -10.39 -10.35 5.44
C ASP A 428 -10.40 -8.83 5.55
N LYS A 429 -9.25 -8.23 5.85
CA LYS A 429 -9.07 -6.77 5.90
C LYS A 429 -9.43 -6.09 4.58
N TRP A 430 -9.05 -6.68 3.45
CA TRP A 430 -9.32 -6.15 2.11
C TRP A 430 -10.68 -6.56 1.54
N ARG A 431 -11.47 -7.30 2.33
CA ARG A 431 -12.79 -7.81 1.95
C ARG A 431 -12.76 -8.66 0.67
N LEU A 432 -11.70 -9.44 0.51
CA LEU A 432 -11.55 -10.37 -0.59
C LEU A 432 -12.06 -11.75 -0.19
N PRO A 433 -12.94 -12.36 -0.99
CA PRO A 433 -13.30 -13.76 -0.79
C PRO A 433 -12.10 -14.67 -1.01
N MET A 434 -12.13 -15.87 -0.43
CA MET A 434 -11.01 -16.81 -0.42
C MET A 434 -11.40 -18.12 -1.10
N VAL A 435 -10.47 -18.61 -1.90
CA VAL A 435 -10.49 -20.00 -2.42
C VAL A 435 -9.36 -20.77 -1.77
N THR A 436 -9.68 -21.87 -1.08
CA THR A 436 -8.66 -22.78 -0.56
C THR A 436 -8.62 -24.07 -1.36
N LEU A 437 -7.40 -24.50 -1.72
CA LEU A 437 -7.14 -25.74 -2.44
C LEU A 437 -6.42 -26.71 -1.50
N CYS A 438 -7.10 -27.77 -1.09
CA CYS A 438 -6.62 -28.68 -0.07
C CYS A 438 -6.01 -29.94 -0.69
N ASP A 439 -4.73 -30.19 -0.40
CA ASP A 439 -4.04 -31.49 -0.58
C ASP A 439 -3.00 -31.63 0.53
N THR A 440 -3.45 -32.01 1.73
CA THR A 440 -2.58 -32.09 2.91
C THR A 440 -2.77 -33.40 3.68
N PRO A 441 -1.66 -34.03 4.12
CA PRO A 441 -1.72 -35.14 5.08
C PRO A 441 -1.97 -34.69 6.53
N GLY A 442 -2.06 -33.37 6.78
CA GLY A 442 -2.20 -32.78 8.10
C GLY A 442 -1.06 -31.83 8.47
N PHE A 443 -0.99 -31.46 9.75
CA PHE A 443 0.15 -30.70 10.27
C PHE A 443 1.39 -31.57 10.42
N MET A 444 2.58 -30.95 10.27
CA MET A 444 3.83 -31.59 10.66
C MET A 444 3.84 -31.85 12.17
N VAL A 445 4.45 -32.97 12.54
CA VAL A 445 4.58 -33.44 13.92
C VAL A 445 5.98 -33.95 14.17
N GLY A 446 6.43 -33.95 15.41
CA GLY A 446 7.72 -34.49 15.83
C GLY A 446 8.44 -33.57 16.82
N PRO A 447 9.40 -34.09 17.61
CA PRO A 447 10.09 -33.31 18.63
C PRO A 447 10.71 -32.01 18.12
N ASP A 448 11.46 -32.05 17.05
CA ASP A 448 12.13 -30.87 16.45
C ASP A 448 11.12 -29.82 15.96
N ILE A 449 9.96 -30.28 15.49
CA ILE A 449 8.88 -29.42 15.02
C ILE A 449 8.21 -28.72 16.20
N GLU A 450 8.02 -29.43 17.33
CA GLU A 450 7.46 -28.84 18.55
C GLU A 450 8.42 -27.84 19.19
N GLU A 451 9.74 -28.13 19.19
CA GLU A 451 10.76 -27.18 19.64
C GLU A 451 10.75 -25.88 18.82
N ALA A 452 10.40 -25.95 17.54
CA ALA A 452 10.23 -24.76 16.68
C ALA A 452 8.90 -24.00 16.95
N GLY A 453 8.08 -24.41 17.94
CA GLY A 453 6.85 -23.75 18.36
C GLY A 453 5.65 -24.05 17.46
N GLN A 454 5.53 -25.28 16.98
CA GLN A 454 4.49 -25.70 16.05
C GLN A 454 3.08 -25.37 16.56
N VAL A 455 2.73 -25.75 17.79
CA VAL A 455 1.40 -25.51 18.36
C VAL A 455 1.00 -24.04 18.34
N ALA A 456 1.92 -23.14 18.72
CA ALA A 456 1.66 -21.70 18.74
C ALA A 456 1.43 -21.14 17.32
N LYS A 457 2.20 -21.62 16.33
CA LYS A 457 2.10 -21.17 14.94
C LYS A 457 0.83 -21.71 14.26
N VAL A 458 0.52 -23.00 14.40
CA VAL A 458 -0.68 -23.60 13.77
C VAL A 458 -1.99 -23.10 14.41
N SER A 459 -1.98 -22.80 15.72
CA SER A 459 -3.14 -22.23 16.40
C SER A 459 -3.55 -20.89 15.81
N ARG A 460 -2.60 -20.09 15.31
CA ARG A 460 -2.89 -18.82 14.63
C ARG A 460 -3.68 -19.03 13.35
N LEU A 461 -3.43 -20.10 12.61
CA LEU A 461 -4.19 -20.43 11.40
C LEU A 461 -5.66 -20.70 11.71
N PHE A 462 -5.95 -21.44 12.80
CA PHE A 462 -7.32 -21.64 13.27
C PHE A 462 -7.99 -20.34 13.72
N VAL A 463 -7.25 -19.48 14.45
CA VAL A 463 -7.77 -18.17 14.88
C VAL A 463 -8.09 -17.28 13.67
N ALA A 464 -7.20 -17.21 12.69
CA ALA A 464 -7.43 -16.44 11.47
C ALA A 464 -8.62 -17.00 10.68
N GLY A 465 -8.71 -18.33 10.49
CA GLY A 465 -9.83 -18.99 9.82
C GLY A 465 -11.17 -18.74 10.51
N SER A 466 -11.22 -18.83 11.84
CA SER A 466 -12.46 -18.59 12.61
C SER A 466 -12.97 -17.15 12.54
N ARG A 467 -12.05 -16.18 12.39
CA ARG A 467 -12.35 -14.75 12.31
C ARG A 467 -12.62 -14.27 10.89
N PHE A 468 -12.24 -15.05 9.89
CA PHE A 468 -12.40 -14.68 8.49
C PHE A 468 -13.88 -14.44 8.18
N SER A 469 -14.25 -13.22 7.83
CA SER A 469 -15.65 -12.78 7.69
C SER A 469 -16.14 -12.79 6.23
N GLN A 470 -15.24 -13.03 5.27
CA GLN A 470 -15.59 -13.08 3.86
C GLN A 470 -16.00 -14.50 3.43
N SER A 471 -16.57 -14.61 2.24
CA SER A 471 -16.91 -15.91 1.66
C SER A 471 -15.67 -16.77 1.46
N LEU A 472 -15.70 -18.01 1.91
CA LEU A 472 -14.65 -19.00 1.77
C LEU A 472 -15.18 -20.20 1.01
N VAL A 473 -14.50 -20.59 -0.07
CA VAL A 473 -14.78 -21.84 -0.82
C VAL A 473 -13.58 -22.76 -0.67
N THR A 474 -13.83 -24.00 -0.28
CA THR A 474 -12.78 -25.02 -0.14
C THR A 474 -12.97 -26.13 -1.18
N VAL A 475 -11.89 -26.43 -1.92
CA VAL A 475 -11.84 -27.54 -2.86
C VAL A 475 -10.78 -28.55 -2.40
N ILE A 476 -11.18 -29.76 -2.10
CA ILE A 476 -10.29 -30.87 -1.75
C ILE A 476 -9.88 -31.60 -3.04
N LEU A 477 -8.61 -31.39 -3.44
CA LEU A 477 -8.12 -31.96 -4.70
C LEU A 477 -7.72 -33.42 -4.53
N ARG A 478 -7.08 -33.76 -3.39
CA ARG A 478 -6.62 -35.10 -3.08
C ARG A 478 -6.68 -35.35 -1.57
N LYS A 479 -5.60 -35.23 -0.82
CA LYS A 479 -5.57 -35.50 0.63
C LYS A 479 -6.26 -34.40 1.42
N GLY A 480 -7.24 -34.76 2.24
CA GLY A 480 -7.92 -33.89 3.19
C GLY A 480 -7.88 -34.51 4.59
N TYR A 481 -6.70 -34.58 5.24
CA TYR A 481 -6.54 -35.30 6.49
C TYR A 481 -6.44 -34.42 7.73
N GLY A 482 -7.22 -34.83 8.73
CA GLY A 482 -7.13 -34.36 10.11
C GLY A 482 -7.26 -32.84 10.29
N LEU A 483 -6.62 -32.32 11.34
CA LEU A 483 -6.68 -30.91 11.71
C LEU A 483 -6.11 -29.99 10.63
N GLY A 484 -5.15 -30.44 9.83
CA GLY A 484 -4.59 -29.64 8.73
C GLY A 484 -5.64 -29.33 7.67
N ALA A 485 -6.42 -30.33 7.24
CA ALA A 485 -7.51 -30.13 6.30
C ALA A 485 -8.63 -29.26 6.88
N MET A 486 -8.96 -29.43 8.16
CA MET A 486 -9.90 -28.54 8.85
C MET A 486 -9.42 -27.09 8.87
N ALA A 487 -8.12 -26.85 9.12
CA ALA A 487 -7.56 -25.52 9.11
C ALA A 487 -7.60 -24.87 7.71
N MET A 488 -7.36 -25.66 6.64
CA MET A 488 -7.52 -25.19 5.27
C MET A 488 -8.97 -24.76 4.96
N ALA A 489 -9.94 -25.38 5.60
CA ALA A 489 -11.37 -25.04 5.48
C ALA A 489 -11.83 -24.00 6.54
N GLY A 490 -10.91 -23.23 7.13
CA GLY A 490 -11.25 -22.19 8.11
C GLY A 490 -11.72 -22.71 9.47
N GLY A 491 -11.46 -23.98 9.79
CA GLY A 491 -11.79 -24.64 11.07
C GLY A 491 -12.58 -25.93 10.96
N GLY A 492 -13.17 -26.23 9.80
CA GLY A 492 -13.92 -27.44 9.52
C GLY A 492 -14.66 -27.37 8.20
N PHE A 493 -15.02 -28.53 7.61
CA PHE A 493 -15.59 -28.58 6.26
C PHE A 493 -16.99 -27.95 6.13
N SER A 494 -17.68 -27.71 7.23
CA SER A 494 -18.96 -26.97 7.26
C SER A 494 -18.81 -25.47 7.49
N ARG A 495 -17.57 -24.95 7.60
CA ARG A 495 -17.30 -23.52 7.78
C ARG A 495 -17.33 -22.72 6.48
N PRO A 496 -16.77 -23.20 5.34
CA PRO A 496 -16.88 -22.55 4.05
C PRO A 496 -18.33 -22.36 3.62
N VAL A 497 -18.61 -21.37 2.77
CA VAL A 497 -19.93 -21.23 2.12
C VAL A 497 -20.20 -22.40 1.16
N TYR A 498 -19.13 -23.03 0.69
CA TYR A 498 -19.20 -24.27 -0.09
C TYR A 498 -17.87 -25.02 0.05
N CYS A 499 -17.98 -26.30 0.44
CA CYS A 499 -16.88 -27.25 0.52
C CYS A 499 -17.13 -28.41 -0.44
N CYS A 500 -16.22 -28.64 -1.37
CA CYS A 500 -16.34 -29.72 -2.34
C CYS A 500 -15.02 -30.45 -2.54
N ALA A 501 -15.11 -31.63 -3.15
CA ALA A 501 -13.95 -32.44 -3.51
C ALA A 501 -13.94 -32.79 -4.99
N TRP A 502 -12.74 -32.99 -5.55
CA TRP A 502 -12.59 -33.70 -6.81
C TRP A 502 -12.75 -35.21 -6.60
N PRO A 503 -13.02 -36.01 -7.65
CA PRO A 503 -13.12 -37.48 -7.53
C PRO A 503 -11.84 -38.13 -6.96
N THR A 504 -10.70 -37.47 -7.08
CA THR A 504 -9.41 -37.86 -6.49
C THR A 504 -9.30 -37.55 -4.99
N GLY A 505 -10.30 -36.85 -4.42
CA GLY A 505 -10.33 -36.48 -3.00
C GLY A 505 -10.43 -37.68 -2.08
N GLU A 506 -9.72 -37.60 -0.96
CA GLU A 506 -9.74 -38.64 0.09
C GLU A 506 -9.62 -37.95 1.46
N VAL A 507 -10.43 -38.34 2.41
CA VAL A 507 -10.52 -37.76 3.74
C VAL A 507 -10.35 -38.79 4.84
N GLY A 508 -9.86 -38.35 5.99
CA GLY A 508 -9.66 -39.19 7.16
C GLY A 508 -9.07 -38.41 8.33
N ALA A 509 -9.10 -39.02 9.51
CA ALA A 509 -8.56 -38.39 10.71
C ALA A 509 -7.04 -38.19 10.66
N MET A 510 -6.33 -39.01 9.88
CA MET A 510 -4.88 -38.98 9.65
C MET A 510 -4.55 -39.74 8.36
N GLY A 511 -3.30 -39.76 7.93
CA GLY A 511 -2.85 -40.58 6.80
C GLY A 511 -3.28 -42.05 6.97
N LEU A 512 -3.95 -42.59 5.96
CA LEU A 512 -4.70 -43.86 6.11
C LEU A 512 -3.80 -45.05 6.39
N GLU A 513 -2.59 -45.11 5.85
CA GLU A 513 -1.60 -46.13 6.17
C GLU A 513 -1.18 -46.09 7.66
N GLY A 514 -1.01 -44.90 8.20
CA GLY A 514 -0.74 -44.68 9.63
C GLY A 514 -1.91 -45.10 10.50
N ALA A 515 -3.13 -44.78 10.08
CA ALA A 515 -4.35 -45.17 10.77
C ALA A 515 -4.48 -46.69 10.88
N VAL A 516 -4.15 -47.45 9.82
CA VAL A 516 -4.11 -48.93 9.85
C VAL A 516 -3.06 -49.43 10.84
N ARG A 517 -1.85 -48.88 10.79
CA ARG A 517 -0.77 -49.33 11.71
C ARG A 517 -1.10 -49.10 13.18
N LEU A 518 -1.85 -48.04 13.49
CA LEU A 518 -2.26 -47.72 14.85
C LEU A 518 -3.51 -48.46 15.27
N GLY A 519 -4.59 -48.39 14.46
CA GLY A 519 -5.89 -48.92 14.82
C GLY A 519 -6.00 -50.45 14.75
N TYR A 520 -5.17 -51.09 13.93
CA TYR A 520 -5.16 -52.55 13.75
C TYR A 520 -3.85 -53.19 14.21
N ARG A 521 -3.11 -52.51 15.09
CA ARG A 521 -1.77 -52.97 15.58
C ARG A 521 -1.84 -54.38 16.14
N ASP A 522 -2.79 -54.64 17.04
CA ASP A 522 -2.90 -55.92 17.74
C ASP A 522 -3.32 -57.04 16.75
N GLN A 523 -4.32 -56.80 15.90
CA GLN A 523 -4.75 -57.72 14.85
C GLN A 523 -3.58 -58.10 13.90
N LEU A 524 -2.79 -57.11 13.48
CA LEU A 524 -1.64 -57.36 12.61
C LEU A 524 -0.49 -58.08 13.33
N SER A 525 -0.30 -57.86 14.64
CA SER A 525 0.73 -58.53 15.44
C SER A 525 0.45 -59.99 15.69
N GLU A 526 -0.81 -60.42 15.71
CA GLU A 526 -1.23 -61.80 15.85
C GLU A 526 -0.89 -62.67 14.63
N ILE A 527 -0.67 -62.03 13.46
CA ILE A 527 -0.30 -62.74 12.24
C ILE A 527 1.23 -63.00 12.24
N ALA A 528 1.62 -64.22 12.51
CA ALA A 528 3.01 -64.63 12.66
C ALA A 528 3.81 -64.53 11.34
N ASP A 529 3.19 -64.95 10.20
CA ASP A 529 3.85 -64.88 8.89
C ASP A 529 3.94 -63.45 8.36
N PRO A 530 5.17 -62.90 8.11
CA PRO A 530 5.35 -61.56 7.60
C PRO A 530 4.62 -61.29 6.27
N LYS A 531 4.56 -62.26 5.37
CA LYS A 531 3.87 -62.11 4.07
C LYS A 531 2.37 -62.02 4.24
N ALA A 532 1.79 -62.92 5.07
CA ALA A 532 0.37 -62.86 5.37
C ALA A 532 -0.01 -61.52 6.10
N ARG A 533 0.86 -61.04 7.00
CA ARG A 533 0.70 -59.77 7.66
C ARG A 533 0.70 -58.58 6.68
N ASP A 534 1.59 -58.58 5.70
CA ASP A 534 1.68 -57.52 4.68
C ASP A 534 0.41 -57.55 3.77
N ILE A 535 -0.08 -58.73 3.40
CA ILE A 535 -1.34 -58.88 2.63
C ILE A 535 -2.51 -58.29 3.43
N GLU A 536 -2.65 -58.67 4.70
CA GLU A 536 -3.73 -58.14 5.55
C GLU A 536 -3.60 -56.64 5.79
N TYR A 537 -2.40 -56.12 6.00
CA TYR A 537 -2.15 -54.69 6.10
C TYR A 537 -2.64 -53.95 4.83
N ARG A 538 -2.27 -54.40 3.65
CA ARG A 538 -2.71 -53.79 2.37
C ARG A 538 -4.21 -53.83 2.23
N ARG A 539 -4.86 -54.99 2.53
CA ARG A 539 -6.30 -55.11 2.50
C ARG A 539 -7.01 -54.07 3.41
N LEU A 540 -6.48 -53.86 4.60
CA LEU A 540 -7.03 -52.90 5.54
C LEU A 540 -6.78 -51.44 5.04
N VAL A 541 -5.65 -51.15 4.46
CA VAL A 541 -5.35 -49.86 3.84
C VAL A 541 -6.32 -49.60 2.69
N ASP A 542 -6.51 -50.52 1.76
CA ASP A 542 -7.45 -50.40 0.64
C ASP A 542 -8.89 -50.16 1.13
N LYS A 543 -9.31 -50.85 2.18
CA LYS A 543 -10.60 -50.63 2.81
C LYS A 543 -10.77 -49.24 3.39
N LEU A 544 -9.72 -48.65 3.98
CA LEU A 544 -9.77 -47.27 4.49
C LEU A 544 -9.79 -46.25 3.34
N TYR A 545 -9.08 -46.51 2.25
CA TYR A 545 -9.13 -45.66 1.06
C TYR A 545 -10.52 -45.68 0.41
N GLU A 546 -11.16 -46.83 0.33
CA GLU A 546 -12.55 -46.94 -0.16
C GLU A 546 -13.50 -46.11 0.72
N ARG A 547 -13.39 -46.24 2.05
CA ARG A 547 -14.22 -45.50 3.01
C ARG A 547 -13.98 -44.01 2.98
N GLY A 548 -12.73 -43.57 2.86
CA GLY A 548 -12.32 -42.18 2.83
C GLY A 548 -12.41 -41.54 1.45
N SER A 549 -12.82 -42.25 0.41
CA SER A 549 -12.95 -41.69 -0.94
C SER A 549 -13.98 -40.57 -0.98
N ALA A 550 -13.74 -39.57 -1.86
CA ALA A 550 -14.61 -38.40 -2.00
C ALA A 550 -16.09 -38.77 -2.15
N LEU A 551 -16.39 -39.77 -2.99
CA LEU A 551 -17.78 -40.21 -3.23
C LEU A 551 -18.43 -40.78 -1.97
N ASN A 552 -17.70 -41.59 -1.22
CA ASN A 552 -18.22 -42.17 0.01
C ASN A 552 -18.36 -41.13 1.12
N ALA A 553 -17.37 -40.25 1.28
CA ALA A 553 -17.40 -39.17 2.25
C ALA A 553 -18.56 -38.19 1.99
N ALA A 554 -18.82 -37.84 0.73
CA ALA A 554 -19.96 -37.01 0.35
C ALA A 554 -21.31 -37.69 0.69
N SER A 555 -21.40 -39.03 0.58
CA SER A 555 -22.60 -39.76 0.96
C SER A 555 -22.90 -39.69 2.47
N LEU A 556 -21.89 -39.35 3.28
CA LEU A 556 -21.96 -39.13 4.72
C LEU A 556 -22.08 -37.67 5.11
N LEU A 557 -22.16 -36.76 4.14
CA LEU A 557 -22.22 -35.30 4.32
C LEU A 557 -20.98 -34.73 5.01
N GLU A 558 -19.78 -35.30 4.77
CA GLU A 558 -18.53 -34.73 5.26
C GLU A 558 -18.22 -33.37 4.57
N PHE A 559 -18.73 -33.20 3.34
CA PHE A 559 -18.69 -31.95 2.57
C PHE A 559 -19.85 -31.91 1.56
N ASP A 560 -20.09 -30.78 0.91
CA ASP A 560 -21.32 -30.50 0.16
C ASP A 560 -21.45 -31.29 -1.14
N ALA A 561 -20.33 -31.51 -1.88
CA ALA A 561 -20.39 -32.19 -3.17
C ALA A 561 -19.06 -32.78 -3.63
N VAL A 562 -19.15 -33.74 -4.56
CA VAL A 562 -18.06 -34.13 -5.45
C VAL A 562 -18.31 -33.48 -6.82
N ILE A 563 -17.32 -32.80 -7.38
CA ILE A 563 -17.41 -32.03 -8.62
C ILE A 563 -16.43 -32.54 -9.68
N ASP A 564 -16.81 -32.48 -10.96
CA ASP A 564 -15.86 -32.64 -12.05
C ASP A 564 -14.81 -31.50 -12.00
N PRO A 565 -13.50 -31.80 -11.99
CA PRO A 565 -12.46 -30.76 -11.94
C PRO A 565 -12.66 -29.64 -12.94
N LYS A 566 -13.14 -29.93 -14.17
CA LYS A 566 -13.39 -28.90 -15.20
C LYS A 566 -14.45 -27.87 -14.80
N THR A 567 -15.35 -28.20 -13.86
CA THR A 567 -16.41 -27.27 -13.40
C THR A 567 -15.99 -26.41 -12.22
N THR A 568 -14.75 -26.55 -11.72
CA THR A 568 -14.27 -25.90 -10.51
C THR A 568 -14.45 -24.38 -10.53
N ARG A 569 -14.14 -23.72 -11.66
CA ARG A 569 -14.30 -22.26 -11.83
C ARG A 569 -15.77 -21.84 -11.70
N ASP A 570 -16.70 -22.60 -12.31
CA ASP A 570 -18.13 -22.32 -12.24
C ASP A 570 -18.68 -22.51 -10.83
N VAL A 571 -18.21 -23.55 -10.14
CA VAL A 571 -18.60 -23.82 -8.75
C VAL A 571 -18.11 -22.71 -7.82
N ILE A 572 -16.86 -22.29 -7.94
CA ILE A 572 -16.29 -21.17 -7.16
C ILE A 572 -17.08 -19.88 -7.40
N ASP A 573 -17.33 -19.54 -8.67
CA ASP A 573 -18.07 -18.33 -9.03
C ASP A 573 -19.49 -18.34 -8.47
N LYS A 574 -20.22 -19.43 -8.65
CA LYS A 574 -21.57 -19.56 -8.12
C LYS A 574 -21.61 -19.47 -6.58
N ALA A 575 -20.69 -20.15 -5.90
CA ALA A 575 -20.65 -20.16 -4.43
C ALA A 575 -20.34 -18.77 -3.85
N LEU A 576 -19.33 -18.09 -4.40
CA LEU A 576 -18.96 -16.74 -3.95
C LEU A 576 -20.06 -15.70 -4.23
N TRP A 577 -20.82 -15.88 -5.30
CA TRP A 577 -21.86 -14.94 -5.71
C TRP A 577 -23.16 -15.05 -4.94
N SER A 578 -23.56 -16.27 -4.59
CA SER A 578 -24.78 -16.51 -3.83
C SER A 578 -24.73 -15.84 -2.45
N ASP A 579 -23.58 -15.84 -1.81
CA ASP A 579 -23.40 -15.25 -0.49
C ASP A 579 -23.40 -13.71 -0.54
N GLN A 580 -22.77 -13.10 -1.55
CA GLN A 580 -22.80 -11.64 -1.73
C GLN A 580 -24.21 -11.12 -2.02
N ALA A 581 -25.03 -11.86 -2.76
CA ALA A 581 -26.42 -11.48 -3.00
C ALA A 581 -27.29 -11.54 -1.73
N ALA A 582 -26.97 -12.43 -0.80
CA ALA A 582 -27.63 -12.51 0.50
C ALA A 582 -27.25 -11.35 1.42
N ASN A 583 -25.97 -10.96 1.43
CA ASN A 583 -25.46 -9.85 2.26
C ASN A 583 -25.95 -8.46 1.78
N LEU A 584 -26.17 -8.28 0.48
CA LEU A 584 -26.76 -7.04 -0.06
C LEU A 584 -28.24 -6.85 0.34
N LYS A 585 -28.97 -7.94 0.66
CA LYS A 585 -30.37 -7.87 1.13
C LYS A 585 -30.51 -7.52 2.61
N VAL A 586 -29.43 -7.61 3.39
CA VAL A 586 -29.44 -7.29 4.84
C VAL A 586 -29.10 -5.81 5.09
N ILE A 587 -28.59 -5.08 4.08
CA ILE A 587 -28.18 -3.67 4.20
C ILE A 587 -29.27 -2.71 3.69
N ASN A 588 -30.35 -3.20 3.09
CA ASN A 588 -31.56 -2.47 2.74
C ASN A 588 -32.70 -2.81 3.72
#